data_23b1e9a620da1683b86b65e2a3150106
#
_entry.id   23b1e9a620da1683b86b65e2a3150106
#
_cell.length_a   1.000
_cell.length_b   1.000
_cell.length_c   1.000
_cell.angle_alpha   90.00
_cell.angle_beta   90.00
_cell.angle_gamma   90.00
#
_symmetry.space_group_name_H-M   'P 1'
#
loop_
_entity.id
_entity.type
_entity.pdbx_description
1 polymer ?
#
loop_
_entity_poly.entity_id
_entity_poly.type
_entity_poly.pdbx_seq_one_letter_code
_entity_poly.pdbx_strand_id
1 'polypeptide(L)'
;GYLGHKWGLNTSFPTSHTYKVAKPAFGGTQNLNFQTLPDRQTGQNVTLSVTADSGLTTFSYDSNDTNVVSFSGNVATALAVGKVRITATQAGNANWLSANAYQDWIVTATPRSDQNITFVAIPNKNALSANFDLNATASSTLPVTFTSMTPNIATVTSSGTVTIKSTGVATFRASQDGNGSYNAAPTVDGTLTITKVPQTITFGAIANQNLSAGTYSLSASASS
;
A
#
# COMPACT_ATOMS: atom_id res chain seq x y z
N GLY A 1 30.49 65.26 1.12
CA GLY A 1 31.69 65.77 0.62
C GLY A 1 32.00 65.57 -0.85
N TYR A 2 31.82 64.38 -1.43
CA TYR A 2 32.33 64.02 -2.78
C TYR A 2 31.60 64.69 -3.93
N LEU A 3 30.31 64.97 -3.83
CA LEU A 3 29.54 65.61 -4.86
C LEU A 3 29.63 67.14 -4.92
N GLY A 4 29.99 67.79 -3.81
CA GLY A 4 30.21 69.25 -3.74
C GLY A 4 31.43 69.73 -4.53
N HIS A 5 32.52 68.96 -4.57
CA HIS A 5 33.75 69.26 -5.29
C HIS A 5 33.60 69.17 -6.81
N LYS A 6 32.74 68.28 -7.32
CA LYS A 6 32.56 68.05 -8.76
C LYS A 6 31.76 69.16 -9.45
N TRP A 7 30.98 69.97 -8.73
CA TRP A 7 30.08 70.97 -9.28
C TRP A 7 30.34 72.38 -8.74
N GLY A 8 31.43 72.63 -7.99
CA GLY A 8 31.75 73.95 -7.50
C GLY A 8 30.75 74.52 -6.46
N LEU A 9 29.99 73.70 -5.80
CA LEU A 9 28.92 74.09 -4.88
C LEU A 9 29.34 74.01 -3.37
N ASN A 10 30.62 74.18 -3.07
CA ASN A 10 31.17 73.94 -1.76
C ASN A 10 31.00 75.09 -0.75
N THR A 11 30.26 76.18 -1.03
CA THR A 11 30.23 77.30 -0.14
C THR A 11 28.83 77.84 0.25
N SER A 12 27.73 77.17 -0.10
CA SER A 12 26.41 77.80 0.10
C SER A 12 25.30 76.89 0.63
N PHE A 13 25.59 75.83 1.35
CA PHE A 13 24.57 75.10 2.06
C PHE A 13 24.44 75.65 3.49
N PRO A 14 23.25 76.15 3.89
CA PRO A 14 23.00 76.53 5.27
C PRO A 14 23.24 75.35 6.17
N THR A 15 23.92 75.57 7.32
CA THR A 15 24.18 74.55 8.37
C THR A 15 22.94 73.97 9.01
N SER A 16 21.75 74.43 8.62
CA SER A 16 20.44 73.94 9.09
C SER A 16 19.76 72.92 8.14
N HIS A 17 20.35 72.62 6.96
CA HIS A 17 19.83 71.54 6.13
C HIS A 17 20.37 70.23 6.62
N THR A 18 19.68 69.62 7.59
CA THR A 18 19.75 68.22 7.84
C THR A 18 19.20 67.47 6.62
N TYR A 19 20.05 67.28 5.60
CA TYR A 19 19.82 66.24 4.63
C TYR A 19 19.91 64.93 5.41
N LYS A 20 18.79 64.47 5.95
CA LYS A 20 18.65 63.06 6.22
C LYS A 20 18.62 62.39 4.86
N VAL A 21 19.80 62.21 4.27
CA VAL A 21 19.99 61.15 3.26
C VAL A 21 19.67 59.89 4.03
N ALA A 22 18.39 59.48 3.98
CA ALA A 22 18.12 58.09 4.33
C ALA A 22 19.08 57.32 3.42
N LYS A 23 20.13 56.78 4.02
CA LYS A 23 21.01 55.79 3.38
C LYS A 23 20.03 54.79 2.75
N PRO A 24 20.01 54.63 1.40
CA PRO A 24 19.20 53.55 0.87
C PRO A 24 19.60 52.34 1.66
N ALA A 25 18.69 51.76 2.39
CA ALA A 25 18.91 50.56 3.13
C ALA A 25 19.18 49.46 2.10
N PHE A 26 20.42 49.38 1.63
CA PHE A 26 20.90 48.16 0.99
C PHE A 26 20.97 47.16 2.14
N GLY A 27 19.92 46.36 2.31
CA GLY A 27 19.91 45.25 3.24
C GLY A 27 21.14 44.38 2.95
N GLY A 28 21.89 44.00 3.99
CA GLY A 28 22.98 43.05 3.86
C GLY A 28 22.49 41.75 3.23
N THR A 29 23.34 41.10 2.46
CA THR A 29 23.06 39.71 2.03
C THR A 29 23.19 38.77 3.23
N GLN A 30 22.36 37.76 3.32
CA GLN A 30 22.44 36.70 4.32
C GLN A 30 22.55 35.34 3.66
N ASN A 31 23.19 34.40 4.35
CA ASN A 31 23.30 33.01 3.93
C ASN A 31 22.48 32.12 4.88
N LEU A 32 21.80 31.15 4.31
CA LEU A 32 21.08 30.14 5.08
C LEU A 32 21.86 28.85 5.09
N ASN A 33 21.99 28.25 6.28
CA ASN A 33 22.47 26.91 6.47
C ASN A 33 21.26 25.99 6.72
N PHE A 34 20.86 25.23 5.70
CA PHE A 34 19.80 24.24 5.77
C PHE A 34 20.45 22.87 5.95
N GLN A 35 20.23 22.23 7.09
CA GLN A 35 20.82 20.93 7.39
C GLN A 35 20.31 19.86 6.41
N THR A 36 21.18 18.88 6.11
CA THR A 36 20.84 17.72 5.28
C THR A 36 19.68 16.95 5.88
N LEU A 37 18.75 16.49 5.04
CA LEU A 37 17.58 15.75 5.46
C LEU A 37 17.85 14.25 5.30
N PRO A 38 17.62 13.44 6.36
CA PRO A 38 17.69 11.99 6.24
C PRO A 38 16.48 11.48 5.44
N ASP A 39 16.69 10.48 4.59
CA ASP A 39 15.62 9.79 3.88
C ASP A 39 14.52 9.32 4.84
N ARG A 40 13.29 9.32 4.39
CA ARG A 40 12.13 8.89 5.18
C ARG A 40 11.23 7.98 4.36
N GLN A 41 10.47 7.17 5.08
CA GLN A 41 9.39 6.37 4.51
C GLN A 41 8.09 7.19 4.51
N THR A 42 7.15 6.82 3.65
CA THR A 42 5.81 7.42 3.66
C THR A 42 5.18 7.34 5.04
N GLY A 43 4.55 8.45 5.47
CA GLY A 43 3.95 8.63 6.79
C GLY A 43 4.91 9.10 7.88
N GLN A 44 6.22 9.15 7.62
CA GLN A 44 7.19 9.66 8.59
C GLN A 44 7.41 11.17 8.46
N ASN A 45 7.85 11.77 9.56
CA ASN A 45 8.11 13.20 9.66
C ASN A 45 9.60 13.48 9.80
N VAL A 46 10.01 14.70 9.41
CA VAL A 46 11.32 15.28 9.71
C VAL A 46 11.18 16.72 10.14
N THR A 47 11.88 17.10 11.20
CA THR A 47 11.97 18.50 11.63
C THR A 47 13.04 19.20 10.82
N LEU A 48 12.65 20.29 10.14
CA LEU A 48 13.55 21.10 9.34
C LEU A 48 14.36 22.03 10.23
N SER A 49 15.68 22.01 10.07
CA SER A 49 16.60 22.86 10.81
C SER A 49 17.33 23.80 9.86
N VAL A 50 17.05 25.09 9.98
CA VAL A 50 17.64 26.15 9.17
C VAL A 50 18.16 27.24 10.10
N THR A 51 19.35 27.75 9.81
CA THR A 51 19.93 28.90 10.49
C THR A 51 20.35 29.96 9.46
N ALA A 52 20.28 31.23 9.83
CA ALA A 52 20.74 32.34 9.04
C ALA A 52 21.92 33.03 9.73
N ASP A 53 22.97 33.43 9.00
CA ASP A 53 24.09 34.18 9.54
C ASP A 53 23.67 35.58 9.99
N SER A 54 22.54 36.09 9.53
CA SER A 54 21.89 37.31 10.02
C SER A 54 21.31 37.22 11.43
N GLY A 55 21.15 36.01 11.98
CA GLY A 55 20.50 35.75 13.26
C GLY A 55 18.96 35.76 13.18
N LEU A 56 18.35 35.94 12.01
CA LEU A 56 16.89 35.86 11.82
C LEU A 56 16.42 34.41 11.90
N THR A 57 15.29 34.16 12.59
CA THR A 57 14.84 32.83 12.96
C THR A 57 13.50 32.42 12.34
N THR A 58 12.83 33.32 11.60
CA THR A 58 11.54 33.02 10.99
C THR A 58 11.74 32.55 9.56
N PHE A 59 11.39 31.30 9.28
CA PHE A 59 11.49 30.67 7.96
C PHE A 59 10.14 30.20 7.47
N SER A 60 9.92 30.32 6.17
CA SER A 60 8.85 29.62 5.45
C SER A 60 9.42 28.47 4.63
N TYR A 61 8.61 27.43 4.40
CA TYR A 61 9.00 26.24 3.69
C TYR A 61 8.07 25.97 2.53
N ASP A 62 8.63 25.56 1.41
CA ASP A 62 7.91 25.18 0.20
C ASP A 62 8.55 23.96 -0.46
N SER A 63 7.81 23.29 -1.33
CA SER A 63 8.26 22.12 -2.07
C SER A 63 7.90 22.23 -3.54
N ASN A 64 8.75 21.68 -4.39
CA ASN A 64 8.44 21.53 -5.81
C ASN A 64 7.38 20.45 -6.11
N ASP A 65 6.98 19.64 -5.10
CA ASP A 65 5.90 18.65 -5.24
C ASP A 65 5.16 18.47 -3.89
N THR A 66 4.00 19.08 -3.78
CA THR A 66 3.14 19.02 -2.59
C THR A 66 2.35 17.71 -2.46
N ASN A 67 2.35 16.84 -3.49
CA ASN A 67 1.78 15.49 -3.37
C ASN A 67 2.72 14.55 -2.62
N VAL A 68 4.02 14.84 -2.60
CA VAL A 68 5.04 14.01 -1.93
C VAL A 68 5.31 14.49 -0.51
N VAL A 69 5.18 15.79 -0.22
CA VAL A 69 5.43 16.37 1.09
C VAL A 69 4.40 17.44 1.48
N SER A 70 4.03 17.48 2.75
CA SER A 70 3.28 18.60 3.36
C SER A 70 4.06 19.18 4.53
N PHE A 71 3.72 20.43 4.91
CA PHE A 71 4.38 21.15 5.99
C PHE A 71 3.42 21.55 7.09
N SER A 72 3.87 21.46 8.34
CA SER A 72 3.23 22.05 9.51
C SER A 72 4.30 22.79 10.32
N GLY A 73 4.38 24.11 10.15
CA GLY A 73 5.50 24.89 10.68
C GLY A 73 6.83 24.41 10.07
N ASN A 74 7.75 24.01 10.92
CA ASN A 74 9.05 23.43 10.50
C ASN A 74 9.07 21.91 10.45
N VAL A 75 7.94 21.25 10.43
CA VAL A 75 7.83 19.78 10.28
C VAL A 75 7.37 19.45 8.89
N ALA A 76 8.18 18.67 8.15
CA ALA A 76 7.81 18.08 6.87
C ALA A 76 7.31 16.66 7.06
N THR A 77 6.16 16.32 6.45
CA THR A 77 5.54 14.99 6.48
C THR A 77 5.62 14.35 5.10
N ALA A 78 6.16 13.14 5.03
CA ALA A 78 6.25 12.33 3.81
C ALA A 78 4.88 11.75 3.44
N LEU A 79 4.28 12.17 2.32
CA LEU A 79 2.95 11.73 1.88
C LEU A 79 3.02 10.58 0.87
N ALA A 80 3.95 10.65 -0.08
CA ALA A 80 4.10 9.66 -1.14
C ALA A 80 5.58 9.43 -1.48
N VAL A 81 5.87 8.29 -2.12
CA VAL A 81 7.21 7.97 -2.62
C VAL A 81 7.64 8.97 -3.68
N GLY A 82 8.85 9.50 -3.57
CA GLY A 82 9.37 10.44 -4.54
C GLY A 82 10.65 11.13 -4.07
N LYS A 83 11.23 11.92 -4.96
CA LYS A 83 12.31 12.85 -4.65
C LYS A 83 11.79 14.26 -4.81
N VAL A 84 11.86 15.05 -3.75
CA VAL A 84 11.41 16.44 -3.74
C VAL A 84 12.53 17.37 -3.33
N ARG A 85 12.44 18.62 -3.78
CA ARG A 85 13.26 19.71 -3.28
C ARG A 85 12.45 20.54 -2.31
N ILE A 86 12.93 20.63 -1.07
CA ILE A 86 12.38 21.50 -0.04
C ILE A 86 13.20 22.79 -0.03
N THR A 87 12.53 23.92 -0.16
CA THR A 87 13.13 25.25 -0.12
C THR A 87 12.75 25.94 1.19
N ALA A 88 13.72 26.40 1.93
CA ALA A 88 13.55 27.29 3.07
C ALA A 88 13.79 28.72 2.64
N THR A 89 12.91 29.63 2.99
CA THR A 89 13.00 31.06 2.67
C THR A 89 13.03 31.86 3.95
N GLN A 90 13.99 32.75 4.08
CA GLN A 90 14.01 33.85 5.06
C GLN A 90 13.71 35.16 4.34
N ALA A 91 12.60 35.81 4.71
CA ALA A 91 12.07 36.96 3.98
C ALA A 91 12.96 38.23 4.06
N GLY A 92 13.90 38.27 4.98
CA GLY A 92 14.70 39.46 5.28
C GLY A 92 13.94 40.46 6.16
N ASN A 93 14.54 41.63 6.33
CA ASN A 93 13.94 42.76 7.05
C ASN A 93 14.58 44.08 6.55
N ALA A 94 14.44 45.17 7.29
CA ALA A 94 15.03 46.46 6.92
C ALA A 94 16.57 46.44 6.78
N ASN A 95 17.25 45.47 7.41
CA ASN A 95 18.71 45.36 7.43
C ASN A 95 19.25 44.24 6.55
N TRP A 96 18.43 43.24 6.21
CA TRP A 96 18.83 42.02 5.50
C TRP A 96 17.91 41.74 4.32
N LEU A 97 18.49 41.42 3.18
CA LEU A 97 17.76 40.94 1.99
C LEU A 97 17.19 39.54 2.28
N SER A 98 16.16 39.16 1.53
CA SER A 98 15.66 37.79 1.54
C SER A 98 16.70 36.80 1.04
N ALA A 99 16.68 35.58 1.56
CA ALA A 99 17.56 34.48 1.14
C ALA A 99 16.81 33.15 1.14
N ASN A 100 17.27 32.23 0.27
CA ASN A 100 16.75 30.89 0.14
C ASN A 100 17.87 29.86 0.28
N ALA A 101 17.53 28.70 0.85
CA ALA A 101 18.36 27.50 0.80
C ALA A 101 17.45 26.30 0.49
N TYR A 102 18.00 25.26 -0.10
CA TYR A 102 17.21 24.05 -0.42
C TYR A 102 17.94 22.78 -0.02
N GLN A 103 17.16 21.74 0.21
CA GLN A 103 17.60 20.36 0.38
C GLN A 103 16.74 19.45 -0.50
N ASP A 104 17.38 18.50 -1.15
CA ASP A 104 16.69 17.40 -1.80
C ASP A 104 16.36 16.36 -0.72
N TRP A 105 15.11 15.85 -0.75
CA TRP A 105 14.62 14.87 0.20
C TRP A 105 14.04 13.66 -0.54
N ILE A 106 14.46 12.46 -0.12
CA ILE A 106 14.00 11.21 -0.71
C ILE A 106 13.00 10.56 0.24
N VAL A 107 11.81 10.29 -0.29
CA VAL A 107 10.77 9.52 0.38
C VAL A 107 10.69 8.14 -0.26
N THR A 108 10.88 7.10 0.54
CA THR A 108 10.83 5.70 0.11
C THR A 108 9.52 5.03 0.53
N ALA A 109 9.18 3.91 -0.10
CA ALA A 109 8.05 3.09 0.33
C ALA A 109 8.35 2.46 1.70
N THR A 110 7.32 2.30 2.53
CA THR A 110 7.42 1.45 3.71
C THR A 110 7.60 0.00 3.26
N PRO A 111 8.67 -0.71 3.71
CA PRO A 111 8.85 -2.12 3.38
C PRO A 111 7.64 -2.94 3.86
N ARG A 112 7.17 -3.86 2.99
CA ARG A 112 6.14 -4.83 3.37
C ARG A 112 6.78 -6.14 3.76
N SER A 113 6.17 -6.85 4.71
CA SER A 113 6.58 -8.18 5.12
C SER A 113 6.04 -9.23 4.15
N ASP A 114 6.82 -10.27 3.88
CA ASP A 114 6.34 -11.44 3.14
C ASP A 114 5.41 -12.28 4.02
N GLN A 115 4.52 -13.03 3.38
CA GLN A 115 3.58 -13.92 4.04
C GLN A 115 3.41 -15.21 3.23
N ASN A 116 2.93 -16.27 3.90
CA ASN A 116 2.67 -17.57 3.31
C ASN A 116 1.23 -17.99 3.60
N ILE A 117 0.68 -18.86 2.72
CA ILE A 117 -0.59 -19.52 2.93
C ILE A 117 -0.32 -20.98 3.35
N THR A 118 -0.99 -21.43 4.42
CA THR A 118 -1.10 -22.83 4.79
C THR A 118 -2.49 -23.31 4.38
N PHE A 119 -2.55 -24.24 3.41
CA PHE A 119 -3.80 -24.84 2.95
C PHE A 119 -3.92 -26.25 3.54
N VAL A 120 -4.98 -26.49 4.32
CA VAL A 120 -5.21 -27.79 4.95
C VAL A 120 -5.61 -28.80 3.89
N ALA A 121 -5.05 -30.02 3.97
CA ALA A 121 -5.37 -31.09 3.03
C ALA A 121 -6.88 -31.37 3.00
N ILE A 122 -7.44 -31.51 1.81
CA ILE A 122 -8.87 -31.72 1.62
C ILE A 122 -9.14 -33.24 1.63
N PRO A 123 -9.94 -33.77 2.56
CA PRO A 123 -10.26 -35.19 2.57
C PRO A 123 -11.13 -35.57 1.36
N ASN A 124 -10.90 -36.76 0.79
CA ASN A 124 -11.67 -37.28 -0.32
C ASN A 124 -13.19 -37.28 0.00
N LYS A 125 -13.99 -37.07 -1.00
CA LYS A 125 -15.46 -36.99 -0.94
C LYS A 125 -16.09 -37.91 -1.98
N ASN A 126 -17.37 -38.19 -1.85
CA ASN A 126 -18.15 -38.82 -2.92
C ASN A 126 -19.10 -37.81 -3.56
N ALA A 127 -19.73 -38.18 -4.69
CA ALA A 127 -20.58 -37.30 -5.47
C ALA A 127 -21.85 -36.81 -4.75
N LEU A 128 -22.27 -37.48 -3.66
CA LEU A 128 -23.43 -37.12 -2.83
C LEU A 128 -23.07 -36.40 -1.55
N SER A 129 -21.78 -36.07 -1.35
CA SER A 129 -21.36 -35.35 -0.15
C SER A 129 -21.99 -33.95 -0.14
N ALA A 130 -22.47 -33.53 1.02
CA ALA A 130 -22.96 -32.17 1.23
C ALA A 130 -21.85 -31.13 1.01
N ASN A 131 -22.25 -29.87 0.83
CA ASN A 131 -21.32 -28.75 0.79
C ASN A 131 -20.45 -28.73 2.06
N PHE A 132 -19.19 -28.29 1.92
CA PHE A 132 -18.22 -28.20 3.01
C PHE A 132 -17.29 -27.03 2.76
N ASP A 133 -16.58 -26.60 3.78
CA ASP A 133 -15.67 -25.46 3.70
C ASP A 133 -14.23 -25.91 3.57
N LEU A 134 -13.48 -25.21 2.73
CA LEU A 134 -12.02 -25.27 2.66
C LEU A 134 -11.42 -24.53 3.85
N ASN A 135 -10.27 -24.99 4.31
CA ASN A 135 -9.54 -24.34 5.38
C ASN A 135 -8.13 -23.95 4.92
N ALA A 136 -7.87 -22.64 4.89
CA ALA A 136 -6.54 -22.10 4.66
C ALA A 136 -6.33 -20.84 5.49
N THR A 137 -5.10 -20.63 5.94
CA THR A 137 -4.71 -19.48 6.75
C THR A 137 -3.47 -18.81 6.17
N ALA A 138 -3.43 -17.49 6.20
CA ALA A 138 -2.24 -16.72 5.92
C ALA A 138 -1.45 -16.44 7.20
N SER A 139 -0.11 -16.44 7.12
CA SER A 139 0.75 -16.12 8.27
C SER A 139 0.55 -14.68 8.77
N SER A 140 0.03 -13.80 7.93
CA SER A 140 -0.38 -12.43 8.27
C SER A 140 -1.71 -12.32 8.99
N THR A 141 -2.47 -13.42 9.12
CA THR A 141 -3.87 -13.46 9.61
C THR A 141 -4.90 -12.75 8.69
N LEU A 142 -4.47 -12.25 7.51
CA LEU A 142 -5.37 -11.66 6.53
C LEU A 142 -6.28 -12.73 5.90
N PRO A 143 -7.51 -12.37 5.51
CA PRO A 143 -8.47 -13.32 4.91
C PRO A 143 -7.91 -13.94 3.63
N VAL A 144 -8.00 -15.28 3.52
CA VAL A 144 -7.66 -16.02 2.30
C VAL A 144 -8.90 -16.13 1.42
N THR A 145 -8.72 -15.99 0.12
CA THR A 145 -9.78 -16.18 -0.88
C THR A 145 -9.54 -17.45 -1.67
N PHE A 146 -10.63 -18.08 -2.16
CA PHE A 146 -10.57 -19.34 -2.87
C PHE A 146 -11.17 -19.22 -4.28
N THR A 147 -10.56 -19.95 -5.22
CA THR A 147 -11.03 -20.06 -6.62
C THR A 147 -10.95 -21.52 -7.07
N SER A 148 -11.97 -22.00 -7.76
CA SER A 148 -11.93 -23.32 -8.40
C SER A 148 -11.22 -23.25 -9.75
N MET A 149 -10.19 -24.06 -9.93
CA MET A 149 -9.49 -24.24 -11.20
C MET A 149 -10.20 -25.30 -12.09
N THR A 150 -11.17 -26.04 -11.53
CA THR A 150 -11.95 -27.10 -12.21
C THR A 150 -13.46 -26.94 -11.94
N PRO A 151 -14.09 -25.82 -12.34
CA PRO A 151 -15.47 -25.49 -11.94
C PRO A 151 -16.54 -26.45 -12.49
N ASN A 152 -16.21 -27.30 -13.49
CA ASN A 152 -17.08 -28.36 -13.98
C ASN A 152 -17.15 -29.57 -13.04
N ILE A 153 -16.13 -29.76 -12.17
CA ILE A 153 -16.08 -30.86 -11.19
C ILE A 153 -16.60 -30.37 -9.84
N ALA A 154 -16.14 -29.22 -9.35
CA ALA A 154 -16.63 -28.58 -8.15
C ALA A 154 -16.43 -27.07 -8.21
N THR A 155 -17.36 -26.31 -7.64
CA THR A 155 -17.23 -24.84 -7.46
C THR A 155 -16.90 -24.53 -6.02
N VAL A 156 -16.39 -23.31 -5.79
CA VAL A 156 -16.10 -22.78 -4.46
C VAL A 156 -16.51 -21.31 -4.41
N THR A 157 -17.04 -20.86 -3.29
CA THR A 157 -17.21 -19.43 -3.01
C THR A 157 -15.87 -18.80 -2.63
N SER A 158 -15.74 -17.48 -2.74
CA SER A 158 -14.51 -16.78 -2.29
C SER A 158 -14.21 -17.01 -0.81
N SER A 159 -15.23 -17.30 0.02
CA SER A 159 -15.11 -17.63 1.45
C SER A 159 -14.74 -19.09 1.73
N GLY A 160 -14.76 -19.98 0.71
CA GLY A 160 -14.29 -21.35 0.83
C GLY A 160 -15.37 -22.45 0.78
N THR A 161 -16.65 -22.13 0.68
CA THR A 161 -17.70 -23.16 0.61
C THR A 161 -17.72 -23.86 -0.76
N VAL A 162 -17.49 -25.18 -0.75
CA VAL A 162 -17.43 -26.05 -1.94
C VAL A 162 -18.76 -26.68 -2.24
N THR A 163 -19.13 -26.67 -3.53
CA THR A 163 -20.26 -27.43 -4.05
C THR A 163 -19.77 -28.40 -5.13
N ILE A 164 -20.01 -29.71 -4.91
CA ILE A 164 -19.63 -30.79 -5.82
C ILE A 164 -20.63 -30.83 -7.00
N LYS A 165 -20.12 -30.96 -8.24
CA LYS A 165 -20.91 -31.08 -9.46
C LYS A 165 -20.75 -32.42 -10.15
N SER A 166 -19.56 -33.00 -10.13
CA SER A 166 -19.29 -34.28 -10.77
C SER A 166 -18.14 -35.03 -10.05
N THR A 167 -17.97 -36.31 -10.42
CA THR A 167 -16.82 -37.10 -10.00
C THR A 167 -15.56 -36.70 -10.75
N GLY A 168 -14.40 -36.86 -10.13
CA GLY A 168 -13.09 -36.52 -10.70
C GLY A 168 -12.17 -35.87 -9.66
N VAL A 169 -11.13 -35.20 -10.12
CA VAL A 169 -10.20 -34.45 -9.28
C VAL A 169 -10.48 -32.97 -9.45
N ALA A 170 -10.93 -32.31 -8.38
CA ALA A 170 -11.08 -30.86 -8.33
C ALA A 170 -9.81 -30.22 -7.77
N THR A 171 -9.40 -29.09 -8.34
CA THR A 171 -8.30 -28.26 -7.85
C THR A 171 -8.83 -26.90 -7.43
N PHE A 172 -8.46 -26.48 -6.22
CA PHE A 172 -8.82 -25.19 -5.66
C PHE A 172 -7.54 -24.39 -5.37
N ARG A 173 -7.55 -23.12 -5.69
CA ARG A 173 -6.46 -22.18 -5.42
C ARG A 173 -6.84 -21.27 -4.26
N ALA A 174 -5.95 -21.19 -3.27
CA ALA A 174 -5.98 -20.22 -2.19
C ALA A 174 -5.07 -19.04 -2.55
N SER A 175 -5.54 -17.81 -2.37
CA SER A 175 -4.79 -16.57 -2.63
C SER A 175 -5.02 -15.53 -1.54
N GLN A 176 -4.04 -14.65 -1.35
CA GLN A 176 -4.11 -13.52 -0.45
C GLN A 176 -3.26 -12.37 -1.02
N ASP A 177 -3.89 -11.23 -1.34
CA ASP A 177 -3.29 -10.14 -2.14
C ASP A 177 -2.37 -9.20 -1.34
N GLY A 178 -2.25 -9.40 -0.02
CA GLY A 178 -1.51 -8.49 0.85
C GLY A 178 -2.30 -7.23 1.20
N ASN A 179 -1.60 -6.27 1.79
CA ASN A 179 -2.13 -4.96 2.14
C ASN A 179 -0.98 -3.93 2.27
N GLY A 180 -1.19 -2.83 2.99
CA GLY A 180 -0.13 -1.84 3.26
C GLY A 180 1.09 -2.38 4.01
N SER A 181 0.94 -3.47 4.79
CA SER A 181 1.99 -4.05 5.65
C SER A 181 2.57 -5.36 5.12
N TYR A 182 1.85 -6.07 4.27
CA TYR A 182 2.23 -7.38 3.74
C TYR A 182 2.21 -7.42 2.22
N ASN A 183 3.18 -8.09 1.62
CA ASN A 183 3.17 -8.46 0.20
C ASN A 183 2.08 -9.51 -0.07
N ALA A 184 1.67 -9.68 -1.34
CA ALA A 184 0.82 -10.79 -1.73
C ALA A 184 1.50 -12.12 -1.39
N ALA A 185 0.73 -13.09 -0.86
CA ALA A 185 1.25 -14.43 -0.60
C ALA A 185 1.43 -15.21 -1.91
N PRO A 186 2.42 -16.10 -2.03
CA PRO A 186 2.41 -17.13 -3.06
C PRO A 186 1.11 -17.94 -2.98
N THR A 187 0.47 -18.17 -4.13
CA THR A 187 -0.77 -18.97 -4.17
C THR A 187 -0.48 -20.43 -3.87
N VAL A 188 -1.44 -21.11 -3.21
CA VAL A 188 -1.33 -22.53 -2.88
C VAL A 188 -2.54 -23.27 -3.45
N ASP A 189 -2.28 -24.37 -4.17
CA ASP A 189 -3.31 -25.23 -4.75
C ASP A 189 -3.55 -26.46 -3.85
N GLY A 190 -4.84 -26.77 -3.63
CA GLY A 190 -5.30 -27.97 -2.95
C GLY A 190 -6.15 -28.83 -3.88
N THR A 191 -6.02 -30.16 -3.80
CA THR A 191 -6.74 -31.09 -4.64
C THR A 191 -7.77 -31.90 -3.82
N LEU A 192 -8.91 -32.20 -4.43
CA LEU A 192 -9.98 -33.02 -3.89
C LEU A 192 -10.32 -34.13 -4.88
N THR A 193 -10.22 -35.38 -4.44
CA THR A 193 -10.71 -36.52 -5.24
C THR A 193 -12.17 -36.80 -4.86
N ILE A 194 -13.05 -36.79 -5.90
CA ILE A 194 -14.49 -37.06 -5.77
C ILE A 194 -14.80 -38.38 -6.45
N THR A 195 -15.22 -39.36 -5.68
CA THR A 195 -15.50 -40.72 -6.15
C THR A 195 -17.00 -40.92 -6.41
N LYS A 196 -17.33 -41.94 -7.21
CA LYS A 196 -18.71 -42.45 -7.30
C LYS A 196 -19.12 -43.06 -5.97
N VAL A 197 -20.41 -43.03 -5.70
CA VAL A 197 -20.99 -43.77 -4.57
C VAL A 197 -21.13 -45.24 -4.99
N PRO A 198 -20.66 -46.20 -4.18
CA PRO A 198 -20.90 -47.63 -4.42
C PRO A 198 -22.39 -47.93 -4.43
N GLN A 199 -22.79 -48.77 -5.37
CA GLN A 199 -24.16 -49.30 -5.46
C GLN A 199 -24.18 -50.76 -5.02
N THR A 200 -25.23 -51.15 -4.33
CA THR A 200 -25.53 -52.54 -4.00
C THR A 200 -26.83 -52.95 -4.71
N ILE A 201 -26.80 -54.08 -5.41
CA ILE A 201 -28.00 -54.68 -5.97
C ILE A 201 -28.48 -55.76 -5.01
N THR A 202 -29.71 -55.62 -4.54
CA THR A 202 -30.37 -56.63 -3.78
C THR A 202 -31.32 -57.41 -4.67
N PHE A 203 -31.07 -58.70 -4.77
CA PHE A 203 -31.88 -59.64 -5.52
C PHE A 203 -32.65 -60.52 -4.54
N GLY A 204 -33.96 -60.50 -4.66
CA GLY A 204 -34.83 -61.34 -3.79
C GLY A 204 -34.57 -62.85 -3.99
N ALA A 205 -34.68 -63.61 -2.92
CA ALA A 205 -34.58 -65.07 -3.04
C ALA A 205 -35.67 -65.60 -4.02
N ILE A 206 -35.22 -66.40 -4.95
CA ILE A 206 -36.15 -67.08 -5.88
C ILE A 206 -36.60 -68.37 -5.26
N ALA A 207 -37.90 -68.51 -4.99
CA ALA A 207 -38.50 -69.75 -4.48
C ALA A 207 -38.42 -70.83 -5.58
N ASN A 208 -38.32 -72.09 -5.11
CA ASN A 208 -38.36 -73.23 -6.04
C ASN A 208 -39.64 -73.21 -6.86
N GLN A 209 -39.49 -73.38 -8.16
CA GLN A 209 -40.62 -73.38 -9.12
C GLN A 209 -40.78 -74.73 -9.72
N ASN A 210 -42.04 -75.12 -9.95
CA ASN A 210 -42.36 -76.30 -10.75
C ASN A 210 -42.24 -76.02 -12.26
N LEU A 211 -41.80 -77.00 -13.01
CA LEU A 211 -41.59 -76.87 -14.43
C LEU A 211 -42.86 -76.44 -15.23
N SER A 212 -44.08 -76.64 -14.66
CA SER A 212 -45.37 -76.27 -15.27
C SER A 212 -45.85 -74.86 -14.87
N ALA A 213 -45.05 -74.07 -14.08
CA ALA A 213 -45.51 -72.79 -13.50
C ALA A 213 -45.54 -71.61 -14.51
N GLY A 214 -45.13 -71.81 -15.78
CA GLY A 214 -45.12 -70.74 -16.80
C GLY A 214 -44.03 -69.68 -16.54
N THR A 215 -44.38 -68.38 -16.78
CA THR A 215 -43.43 -67.24 -16.58
C THR A 215 -43.35 -66.84 -15.11
N TYR A 216 -42.14 -66.54 -14.62
CA TYR A 216 -41.85 -66.03 -13.30
C TYR A 216 -41.24 -64.64 -13.38
N SER A 217 -41.78 -63.72 -12.61
CA SER A 217 -41.23 -62.38 -12.55
C SER A 217 -40.09 -62.29 -11.53
N LEU A 218 -38.93 -61.86 -11.94
CA LEU A 218 -37.78 -61.55 -11.09
C LEU A 218 -37.80 -60.07 -10.73
N SER A 219 -37.47 -59.76 -9.47
CA SER A 219 -37.29 -58.36 -9.05
C SER A 219 -35.94 -58.19 -8.38
N ALA A 220 -35.30 -57.06 -8.68
CA ALA A 220 -34.08 -56.59 -8.06
C ALA A 220 -34.22 -55.08 -7.78
N SER A 221 -33.60 -54.61 -6.72
CA SER A 221 -33.49 -53.19 -6.39
C SER A 221 -32.04 -52.78 -6.24
N ALA A 222 -31.75 -51.52 -6.65
CA ALA A 222 -30.44 -50.92 -6.43
C ALA A 222 -30.52 -49.90 -5.30
N SER A 223 -29.41 -49.68 -4.58
CA SER A 223 -29.28 -48.70 -3.48
C SER A 223 -29.06 -47.26 -3.96
N SER A 224 -29.22 -46.97 -5.25
CA SER A 224 -29.05 -45.63 -5.82
C SER A 224 -30.33 -44.82 -5.86
#